data_2c1974a55f55dbca6bfad31757dd8381
#
_entry.id   2c1974a55f55dbca6bfad31757dd8381
#
_cell.length_a   1.000
_cell.length_b   1.000
_cell.length_c   1.000
_cell.angle_alpha   90.00
_cell.angle_beta   90.00
_cell.angle_gamma   90.00
#
_symmetry.space_group_name_H-M   'P 1'
#
loop_
_entity.id
_entity.type
_entity.pdbx_description
1 polymer ?
#
loop_
_entity_poly.entity_id
_entity_poly.type
_entity_poly.pdbx_seq_one_letter_code
_entity_poly.pdbx_strand_id
1 'polypeptide(L)'
;MMSSHTQQDEHLDAVITGKISASDNLAAFLAALDKTEDDIKAWCLRSDTRAHAQAEACDAAPVRGALHGVCVGVKDIIDTADMLTERGSRSCAGRQPDKDADLVSALRAAGAILPGKTATTEFAYLDKTVTRNPHNLAHSPGGSSSGSAAAIAAGQIPLAIGTQTGGSVIRPASYCGVFGMKPSFGSISRAGVLQTSQTLDQVGVFASTLTGIGRL
;
A
#
# COMPACT_ATOMS: atom_id res chain seq x y z
N MET A 1 -24.54 -3.54 -17.29
CA MET A 1 -23.10 -3.76 -16.99
C MET A 1 -22.84 -3.26 -15.58
N MET A 2 -22.26 -4.09 -14.71
CA MET A 2 -21.81 -3.66 -13.37
C MET A 2 -20.70 -2.62 -13.54
N SER A 3 -20.59 -1.66 -12.61
CA SER A 3 -19.49 -0.69 -12.64
C SER A 3 -18.16 -1.41 -12.34
N SER A 4 -17.05 -0.89 -12.82
CA SER A 4 -15.73 -1.44 -12.53
C SER A 4 -15.46 -1.49 -11.01
N HIS A 5 -15.98 -0.54 -10.24
CA HIS A 5 -15.88 -0.51 -8.78
C HIS A 5 -16.64 -1.67 -8.12
N THR A 6 -17.84 -2.01 -8.61
CA THR A 6 -18.61 -3.16 -8.09
C THR A 6 -17.85 -4.47 -8.28
N GLN A 7 -17.21 -4.67 -9.43
CA GLN A 7 -16.39 -5.86 -9.69
C GLN A 7 -15.16 -5.95 -8.77
N GLN A 8 -14.53 -4.81 -8.47
CA GLN A 8 -13.40 -4.77 -7.54
C GLN A 8 -13.82 -5.08 -6.10
N ASP A 9 -14.96 -4.58 -5.65
CA ASP A 9 -15.50 -4.88 -4.33
C ASP A 9 -15.89 -6.37 -4.21
N GLU A 10 -16.50 -6.94 -5.24
CA GLU A 10 -16.83 -8.37 -5.29
C GLU A 10 -15.57 -9.25 -5.28
N HIS A 11 -14.51 -8.86 -6.00
CA HIS A 11 -13.24 -9.57 -5.96
C HIS A 11 -12.63 -9.53 -4.56
N LEU A 12 -12.60 -8.35 -3.93
CA LEU A 12 -12.10 -8.18 -2.58
C LEU A 12 -12.85 -9.06 -1.57
N ASP A 13 -14.19 -9.08 -1.66
CA ASP A 13 -15.03 -9.93 -0.84
C ASP A 13 -14.81 -11.43 -1.10
N ALA A 14 -14.59 -11.80 -2.36
CA ALA A 14 -14.30 -13.19 -2.73
C ALA A 14 -12.97 -13.68 -2.13
N VAL A 15 -11.95 -12.82 -2.07
CA VAL A 15 -10.67 -13.12 -1.43
C VAL A 15 -10.86 -13.25 0.08
N ILE A 16 -11.44 -12.26 0.75
CA ILE A 16 -11.63 -12.24 2.21
C ILE A 16 -12.45 -13.46 2.67
N THR A 17 -13.48 -13.83 1.91
CA THR A 17 -14.35 -14.98 2.24
C THR A 17 -13.76 -16.33 1.79
N GLY A 18 -12.63 -16.33 1.06
CA GLY A 18 -11.96 -17.54 0.58
C GLY A 18 -12.63 -18.22 -0.61
N LYS A 19 -13.48 -17.52 -1.34
CA LYS A 19 -13.95 -17.96 -2.66
C LYS A 19 -12.82 -17.90 -3.70
N ILE A 20 -11.88 -16.98 -3.52
CA ILE A 20 -10.60 -16.90 -4.20
C ILE A 20 -9.53 -17.14 -3.14
N SER A 21 -8.57 -18.02 -3.41
CA SER A 21 -7.46 -18.28 -2.50
C SER A 21 -6.54 -17.06 -2.38
N ALA A 22 -5.84 -16.93 -1.26
CA ALA A 22 -4.83 -15.90 -1.08
C ALA A 22 -3.69 -16.05 -2.10
N SER A 23 -3.34 -17.28 -2.43
CA SER A 23 -2.32 -17.60 -3.44
C SER A 23 -2.75 -17.19 -4.85
N ASP A 24 -4.00 -17.44 -5.25
CA ASP A 24 -4.53 -17.00 -6.55
C ASP A 24 -4.60 -15.47 -6.64
N ASN A 25 -5.03 -14.81 -5.54
CA ASN A 25 -5.04 -13.34 -5.47
C ASN A 25 -3.64 -12.75 -5.57
N LEU A 26 -2.64 -13.34 -4.91
CA LEU A 26 -1.25 -12.93 -5.03
C LEU A 26 -0.73 -13.12 -6.46
N ALA A 27 -1.04 -14.24 -7.11
CA ALA A 27 -0.65 -14.50 -8.49
C ALA A 27 -1.22 -13.45 -9.45
N ALA A 28 -2.48 -13.05 -9.26
CA ALA A 28 -3.10 -11.96 -10.04
C ALA A 28 -2.40 -10.61 -9.81
N PHE A 29 -2.03 -10.31 -8.55
CA PHE A 29 -1.22 -9.12 -8.22
C PHE A 29 0.13 -9.13 -8.93
N LEU A 30 0.90 -10.22 -8.83
CA LEU A 30 2.22 -10.33 -9.45
C LEU A 30 2.13 -10.16 -10.98
N ALA A 31 1.12 -10.77 -11.60
CA ALA A 31 0.88 -10.62 -13.03
C ALA A 31 0.51 -9.18 -13.45
N ALA A 32 -0.22 -8.45 -12.63
CA ALA A 32 -0.53 -7.03 -12.87
C ALA A 32 0.72 -6.15 -12.70
N LEU A 33 1.53 -6.47 -11.70
CA LEU A 33 2.80 -5.79 -11.43
C LEU A 33 3.79 -5.97 -12.59
N ASP A 34 3.99 -7.20 -13.06
CA ASP A 34 4.93 -7.50 -14.16
C ASP A 34 4.56 -6.81 -15.49
N LYS A 35 3.29 -6.45 -15.66
CA LYS A 35 2.82 -5.72 -16.86
C LYS A 35 3.09 -4.21 -16.80
N THR A 36 3.19 -3.63 -15.62
CA THR A 36 3.07 -2.17 -15.46
C THR A 36 4.24 -1.54 -14.68
N GLU A 37 4.95 -2.30 -13.84
CA GLU A 37 5.90 -1.72 -12.89
C GLU A 37 7.14 -1.11 -13.54
N ASP A 38 7.62 -1.66 -14.65
CA ASP A 38 8.77 -1.11 -15.39
C ASP A 38 8.50 0.35 -15.85
N ASP A 39 7.26 0.66 -16.17
CA ASP A 39 6.84 2.00 -16.55
C ASP A 39 6.46 2.87 -15.36
N ILE A 40 5.72 2.34 -14.40
CA ILE A 40 5.12 3.09 -13.29
C ILE A 40 6.11 3.36 -12.16
N LYS A 41 6.92 2.36 -11.79
CA LYS A 41 7.89 2.43 -10.68
C LYS A 41 7.25 2.83 -9.36
N ALA A 42 6.16 2.15 -9.02
CA ALA A 42 5.39 2.39 -7.81
C ALA A 42 6.03 1.75 -6.56
N TRP A 43 6.88 0.73 -6.75
CA TRP A 43 7.48 -0.04 -5.66
C TRP A 43 8.98 0.24 -5.56
N CYS A 44 9.47 0.54 -4.37
CA CYS A 44 10.91 0.64 -4.09
C CYS A 44 11.47 -0.70 -3.60
N LEU A 45 10.63 -1.59 -3.08
CA LEU A 45 11.00 -2.94 -2.67
C LEU A 45 9.86 -3.91 -2.97
N ARG A 46 10.17 -5.04 -3.62
CA ARG A 46 9.32 -6.22 -3.76
C ARG A 46 9.87 -7.35 -2.91
N SER A 47 9.00 -8.18 -2.38
CA SER A 47 9.38 -9.38 -1.63
C SER A 47 8.46 -10.55 -1.98
N ASP A 48 8.60 -11.04 -3.21
CA ASP A 48 7.74 -12.10 -3.77
C ASP A 48 7.79 -13.38 -2.91
N THR A 49 8.98 -13.83 -2.50
CA THR A 49 9.13 -15.02 -1.64
C THR A 49 8.34 -14.89 -0.33
N ARG A 50 8.38 -13.71 0.31
CA ARG A 50 7.62 -13.47 1.54
C ARG A 50 6.13 -13.38 1.29
N ALA A 51 5.73 -12.75 0.18
CA ALA A 51 4.34 -12.65 -0.21
C ALA A 51 3.74 -14.04 -0.46
N HIS A 52 4.48 -14.94 -1.11
CA HIS A 52 4.05 -16.34 -1.29
C HIS A 52 3.90 -17.05 0.05
N ALA A 53 4.87 -16.96 0.95
CA ALA A 53 4.75 -17.58 2.29
C ALA A 53 3.57 -17.03 3.09
N GLN A 54 3.28 -15.72 2.98
CA GLN A 54 2.11 -15.11 3.62
C GLN A 54 0.79 -15.61 3.00
N ALA A 55 0.74 -15.76 1.68
CA ALA A 55 -0.44 -16.27 0.98
C ALA A 55 -0.73 -17.73 1.36
N GLU A 56 0.30 -18.58 1.37
CA GLU A 56 0.19 -19.99 1.81
C GLU A 56 -0.28 -20.09 3.26
N ALA A 57 0.25 -19.25 4.15
CA ALA A 57 -0.19 -19.20 5.55
C ALA A 57 -1.65 -18.75 5.68
N CYS A 58 -2.10 -17.78 4.86
CA CYS A 58 -3.51 -17.40 4.79
C CYS A 58 -4.37 -18.55 4.32
N ASP A 59 -4.00 -19.25 3.24
CA ASP A 59 -4.80 -20.35 2.71
C ASP A 59 -4.91 -21.52 3.69
N ALA A 60 -3.89 -21.75 4.51
CA ALA A 60 -3.89 -22.77 5.55
C ALA A 60 -4.60 -22.34 6.86
N ALA A 61 -4.91 -21.06 7.04
CA ALA A 61 -5.45 -20.54 8.30
C ALA A 61 -6.92 -20.97 8.53
N PRO A 62 -7.24 -21.48 9.74
CA PRO A 62 -8.62 -21.91 10.07
C PRO A 62 -9.56 -20.71 10.32
N VAL A 63 -9.02 -19.57 10.68
CA VAL A 63 -9.76 -18.33 10.98
C VAL A 63 -9.34 -17.24 10.01
N ARG A 64 -10.32 -16.50 9.48
CA ARG A 64 -10.10 -15.43 8.51
C ARG A 64 -10.24 -14.07 9.18
N GLY A 65 -9.22 -13.23 9.01
CA GLY A 65 -9.26 -11.82 9.42
C GLY A 65 -9.98 -10.93 8.40
N ALA A 66 -10.17 -9.66 8.77
CA ALA A 66 -10.91 -8.68 7.95
C ALA A 66 -10.22 -8.35 6.60
N LEU A 67 -8.92 -8.59 6.47
CA LEU A 67 -8.12 -8.39 5.25
C LEU A 67 -7.48 -9.69 4.76
N HIS A 68 -8.06 -10.83 5.12
CA HIS A 68 -7.49 -12.14 4.86
C HIS A 68 -7.17 -12.36 3.37
N GLY A 69 -5.88 -12.57 3.06
CA GLY A 69 -5.39 -12.79 1.71
C GLY A 69 -5.33 -11.55 0.81
N VAL A 70 -5.68 -10.37 1.31
CA VAL A 70 -5.67 -9.14 0.54
C VAL A 70 -4.26 -8.55 0.49
N CYS A 71 -3.77 -8.23 -0.73
CA CYS A 71 -2.49 -7.53 -0.92
C CYS A 71 -2.64 -6.04 -0.55
N VAL A 72 -1.78 -5.55 0.35
CA VAL A 72 -1.75 -4.16 0.80
C VAL A 72 -0.35 -3.57 0.62
N GLY A 73 -0.25 -2.46 -0.12
CA GLY A 73 1.00 -1.72 -0.28
C GLY A 73 1.32 -0.87 0.95
N VAL A 74 2.57 -0.87 1.39
CA VAL A 74 3.01 -0.12 2.57
C VAL A 74 4.06 0.92 2.18
N LYS A 75 3.77 2.21 2.39
CA LYS A 75 4.68 3.31 2.06
C LYS A 75 6.02 3.18 2.79
N ASP A 76 7.11 3.50 2.11
CA ASP A 76 8.49 3.30 2.58
C ASP A 76 8.98 4.28 3.65
N ILE A 77 8.09 4.79 4.48
CA ILE A 77 8.40 5.49 5.73
C ILE A 77 7.72 4.83 6.94
N ILE A 78 7.06 3.70 6.69
CA ILE A 78 6.35 2.90 7.69
C ILE A 78 7.19 1.65 7.93
N ASP A 79 7.65 1.47 9.15
CA ASP A 79 8.59 0.43 9.53
C ASP A 79 7.96 -0.97 9.40
N THR A 80 8.72 -1.89 8.81
CA THR A 80 8.41 -3.31 8.67
C THR A 80 9.62 -4.12 9.11
N ALA A 81 9.46 -5.00 10.10
CA ALA A 81 10.58 -5.74 10.69
C ALA A 81 11.28 -6.69 9.71
N ASP A 82 10.56 -7.12 8.69
CA ASP A 82 11.01 -8.11 7.71
C ASP A 82 11.39 -7.52 6.34
N MET A 83 11.26 -6.20 6.16
CA MET A 83 11.62 -5.51 4.92
C MET A 83 12.36 -4.21 5.21
N LEU A 84 13.28 -3.82 4.34
CA LEU A 84 13.94 -2.53 4.42
C LEU A 84 12.91 -1.38 4.42
N THR A 85 13.22 -0.34 5.18
CA THR A 85 12.46 0.93 5.20
C THR A 85 13.46 2.07 5.06
N GLU A 86 13.72 2.45 3.82
CA GLU A 86 14.80 3.36 3.45
C GLU A 86 14.37 4.82 3.32
N ARG A 87 13.08 5.10 3.54
CA ARG A 87 12.51 6.45 3.61
C ARG A 87 12.67 7.27 2.34
N GLY A 88 12.82 6.59 1.20
CA GLY A 88 13.09 7.23 -0.10
C GLY A 88 14.44 7.95 -0.15
N SER A 89 15.38 7.66 0.75
CA SER A 89 16.66 8.37 0.88
C SER A 89 17.86 7.44 0.85
N ARG A 90 18.88 7.82 0.08
CA ARG A 90 20.16 7.11 0.06
C ARG A 90 20.87 7.12 1.42
N SER A 91 20.60 8.13 2.27
CA SER A 91 21.17 8.19 3.60
C SER A 91 20.63 7.11 4.55
N CYS A 92 19.49 6.51 4.19
CA CYS A 92 18.88 5.40 4.92
C CYS A 92 19.03 4.05 4.18
N ALA A 93 19.91 3.97 3.17
CA ALA A 93 20.14 2.73 2.43
C ALA A 93 20.51 1.57 3.36
N GLY A 94 19.84 0.43 3.20
CA GLY A 94 20.04 -0.76 4.03
C GLY A 94 19.41 -0.67 5.43
N ARG A 95 18.61 0.36 5.73
CA ARG A 95 17.96 0.46 7.04
C ARG A 95 16.89 -0.62 7.18
N GLN A 96 17.13 -1.55 8.09
CA GLN A 96 16.20 -2.60 8.51
C GLN A 96 15.65 -2.26 9.89
N PRO A 97 14.33 -2.03 10.03
CA PRO A 97 13.71 -1.85 11.35
C PRO A 97 13.73 -3.14 12.18
N ASP A 98 13.86 -3.01 13.51
CA ASP A 98 13.80 -4.15 14.43
C ASP A 98 12.35 -4.61 14.71
N LYS A 99 11.38 -3.72 14.46
CA LYS A 99 9.96 -3.94 14.77
C LYS A 99 9.06 -3.42 13.65
N ASP A 100 7.92 -4.07 13.50
CA ASP A 100 6.83 -3.54 12.72
C ASP A 100 6.27 -2.27 13.37
N ALA A 101 5.83 -1.31 12.55
CA ALA A 101 4.92 -0.28 13.02
C ALA A 101 3.62 -0.91 13.55
N ASP A 102 2.96 -0.27 14.52
CA ASP A 102 1.70 -0.80 15.10
C ASP A 102 0.66 -1.12 14.00
N LEU A 103 0.51 -0.23 13.04
CA LEU A 103 -0.42 -0.43 11.93
C LEU A 103 -0.04 -1.63 11.04
N VAL A 104 1.25 -1.93 10.88
CA VAL A 104 1.73 -3.09 10.12
C VAL A 104 1.40 -4.37 10.87
N SER A 105 1.62 -4.38 12.19
CA SER A 105 1.21 -5.49 13.05
C SER A 105 -0.30 -5.73 12.98
N ALA A 106 -1.12 -4.68 12.95
CA ALA A 106 -2.57 -4.78 12.81
C ALA A 106 -2.98 -5.32 11.43
N LEU A 107 -2.35 -4.88 10.34
CA LEU A 107 -2.59 -5.42 9.00
C LEU A 107 -2.28 -6.92 8.92
N ARG A 108 -1.14 -7.35 9.48
CA ARG A 108 -0.78 -8.77 9.54
C ARG A 108 -1.77 -9.58 10.37
N ALA A 109 -2.19 -9.07 11.53
CA ALA A 109 -3.20 -9.72 12.36
C ALA A 109 -4.57 -9.83 11.65
N ALA A 110 -4.90 -8.87 10.77
CA ALA A 110 -6.08 -8.92 9.92
C ALA A 110 -5.93 -9.89 8.72
N GLY A 111 -4.76 -10.50 8.53
CA GLY A 111 -4.48 -11.45 7.46
C GLY A 111 -4.08 -10.81 6.13
N ALA A 112 -3.66 -9.55 6.13
CA ALA A 112 -3.18 -8.88 4.91
C ALA A 112 -1.84 -9.45 4.45
N ILE A 113 -1.65 -9.56 3.14
CA ILE A 113 -0.38 -9.85 2.49
C ILE A 113 0.32 -8.53 2.21
N LEU A 114 1.57 -8.40 2.66
CA LEU A 114 2.39 -7.20 2.45
C LEU A 114 3.50 -7.53 1.43
N PRO A 115 3.25 -7.34 0.12
CA PRO A 115 4.16 -7.83 -0.93
C PRO A 115 5.40 -6.96 -1.10
N GLY A 116 5.43 -5.78 -0.46
CA GLY A 116 6.56 -4.86 -0.61
C GLY A 116 6.31 -3.46 -0.07
N LYS A 117 7.24 -2.57 -0.39
CA LYS A 117 7.22 -1.17 0.00
C LYS A 117 6.92 -0.29 -1.21
N THR A 118 5.93 0.60 -1.07
CA THR A 118 5.60 1.57 -2.11
C THR A 118 6.46 2.82 -1.99
N ALA A 119 6.83 3.38 -3.14
CA ALA A 119 7.73 4.53 -3.24
C ALA A 119 7.18 5.77 -2.52
N THR A 120 8.07 6.46 -1.85
CA THR A 120 7.83 7.76 -1.19
C THR A 120 8.80 8.81 -1.74
N THR A 121 8.45 10.09 -1.65
CA THR A 121 9.45 11.16 -1.77
C THR A 121 10.43 11.07 -0.61
N GLU A 122 11.65 11.59 -0.78
CA GLU A 122 12.67 11.55 0.26
C GLU A 122 12.15 12.14 1.59
N PHE A 123 12.23 11.34 2.67
CA PHE A 123 11.68 11.67 4.00
C PHE A 123 10.23 12.18 4.00
N ALA A 124 9.43 11.76 3.02
CA ALA A 124 8.06 12.26 2.81
C ALA A 124 7.96 13.78 2.55
N TYR A 125 9.03 14.41 2.09
CA TYR A 125 9.09 15.85 1.80
C TYR A 125 8.68 16.17 0.34
N LEU A 126 9.17 17.25 -0.26
CA LEU A 126 8.66 17.80 -1.53
C LEU A 126 9.41 17.33 -2.78
N ASP A 127 10.43 16.51 -2.65
CA ASP A 127 11.22 16.07 -3.79
C ASP A 127 10.46 15.10 -4.71
N LYS A 128 10.97 14.88 -5.90
CA LYS A 128 10.35 13.98 -6.88
C LYS A 128 10.80 12.55 -6.67
N THR A 129 9.88 11.60 -6.88
CA THR A 129 10.22 10.18 -7.02
C THR A 129 10.43 9.82 -8.48
N VAL A 130 10.94 8.62 -8.74
CA VAL A 130 10.98 8.01 -10.08
C VAL A 130 9.60 7.50 -10.52
N THR A 131 8.65 7.43 -9.61
CA THR A 131 7.28 6.96 -9.86
C THR A 131 6.57 7.86 -10.86
N ARG A 132 5.87 7.25 -11.80
CA ARG A 132 5.13 7.94 -12.86
C ARG A 132 3.63 7.80 -12.66
N ASN A 133 2.89 8.77 -13.17
CA ASN A 133 1.43 8.73 -13.14
C ASN A 133 0.90 7.71 -14.17
N PRO A 134 0.09 6.71 -13.77
CA PRO A 134 -0.42 5.70 -14.69
C PRO A 134 -1.29 6.26 -15.82
N HIS A 135 -1.93 7.41 -15.64
CA HIS A 135 -2.73 8.06 -16.68
C HIS A 135 -1.88 8.77 -17.74
N ASN A 136 -0.67 9.20 -17.36
CA ASN A 136 0.30 9.80 -18.28
C ASN A 136 1.70 9.71 -17.68
N LEU A 137 2.54 8.88 -18.26
CA LEU A 137 3.89 8.58 -17.77
C LEU A 137 4.85 9.80 -17.76
N ALA A 138 4.51 10.88 -18.45
CA ALA A 138 5.27 12.13 -18.42
C ALA A 138 4.96 12.99 -17.19
N HIS A 139 3.92 12.66 -16.43
CA HIS A 139 3.46 13.40 -15.27
C HIS A 139 3.80 12.71 -13.94
N SER A 140 3.91 13.52 -12.88
CA SER A 140 4.04 13.04 -11.51
C SER A 140 2.72 12.43 -11.02
N PRO A 141 2.76 11.34 -10.23
CA PRO A 141 1.58 10.82 -9.52
C PRO A 141 1.20 11.67 -8.30
N GLY A 142 1.91 12.79 -8.06
CA GLY A 142 1.85 13.52 -6.80
C GLY A 142 2.70 12.83 -5.72
N GLY A 143 2.65 13.37 -4.51
CA GLY A 143 3.44 12.84 -3.37
C GLY A 143 2.96 13.43 -2.03
N SER A 144 3.56 12.96 -0.95
CA SER A 144 4.72 12.07 -0.84
C SER A 144 4.41 10.57 -0.96
N SER A 145 3.15 10.11 -0.83
CA SER A 145 2.75 8.70 -1.00
C SER A 145 2.57 8.35 -2.49
N SER A 146 3.61 8.63 -3.30
CA SER A 146 3.59 8.52 -4.76
C SER A 146 3.28 7.10 -5.22
N GLY A 147 4.02 6.12 -4.71
CA GLY A 147 3.86 4.72 -5.09
C GLY A 147 2.54 4.12 -4.63
N SER A 148 2.04 4.50 -3.44
CA SER A 148 0.76 3.98 -2.94
C SER A 148 -0.41 4.33 -3.86
N ALA A 149 -0.50 5.59 -4.31
CA ALA A 149 -1.55 6.01 -5.23
C ALA A 149 -1.35 5.43 -6.64
N ALA A 150 -0.10 5.43 -7.15
CA ALA A 150 0.22 4.94 -8.48
C ALA A 150 -0.04 3.43 -8.63
N ALA A 151 0.32 2.62 -7.63
CA ALA A 151 0.08 1.17 -7.63
C ALA A 151 -1.42 0.83 -7.75
N ILE A 152 -2.28 1.58 -7.04
CA ILE A 152 -3.73 1.40 -7.12
C ILE A 152 -4.25 1.84 -8.48
N ALA A 153 -3.84 3.02 -8.96
CA ALA A 153 -4.29 3.54 -10.26
C ALA A 153 -3.84 2.66 -11.45
N ALA A 154 -2.68 2.00 -11.32
CA ALA A 154 -2.18 1.03 -12.30
C ALA A 154 -2.89 -0.33 -12.20
N GLY A 155 -3.81 -0.51 -11.25
CA GLY A 155 -4.52 -1.79 -11.05
C GLY A 155 -3.64 -2.90 -10.46
N GLN A 156 -2.49 -2.56 -9.88
CA GLN A 156 -1.59 -3.54 -9.28
C GLN A 156 -2.15 -4.11 -7.97
N ILE A 157 -2.69 -3.25 -7.11
CA ILE A 157 -3.27 -3.62 -5.80
C ILE A 157 -4.57 -2.87 -5.53
N PRO A 158 -5.49 -3.45 -4.73
CA PRO A 158 -6.72 -2.77 -4.36
C PRO A 158 -6.56 -1.76 -3.22
N LEU A 159 -5.60 -1.97 -2.32
CA LEU A 159 -5.44 -1.24 -1.06
C LEU A 159 -3.98 -0.83 -0.82
N ALA A 160 -3.75 0.36 -0.27
CA ALA A 160 -2.41 0.78 0.17
C ALA A 160 -2.47 1.75 1.36
N ILE A 161 -1.39 1.76 2.13
CA ILE A 161 -1.18 2.70 3.24
C ILE A 161 -0.17 3.77 2.83
N GLY A 162 -0.47 4.99 3.23
CA GLY A 162 0.43 6.13 3.13
C GLY A 162 0.38 7.02 4.36
N THR A 163 0.87 8.25 4.23
CA THR A 163 0.88 9.23 5.32
C THR A 163 0.63 10.62 4.77
N GLN A 164 0.12 11.50 5.60
CA GLN A 164 -0.04 12.90 5.27
C GLN A 164 0.34 13.80 6.43
N THR A 165 1.17 14.80 6.13
CA THR A 165 1.40 15.98 6.96
C THR A 165 0.59 17.15 6.38
N GLY A 166 0.88 17.59 5.17
CA GLY A 166 0.16 18.66 4.47
C GLY A 166 -0.87 18.12 3.47
N GLY A 167 -0.44 17.36 2.45
CA GLY A 167 -1.28 16.87 1.36
C GLY A 167 -0.91 15.49 0.85
N SER A 168 -0.07 14.74 1.55
CA SER A 168 0.62 13.55 1.01
C SER A 168 -0.24 12.28 0.87
N VAL A 169 -1.53 12.34 1.17
CA VAL A 169 -2.55 11.34 0.83
C VAL A 169 -3.48 11.91 -0.25
N ILE A 170 -4.11 13.04 0.05
CA ILE A 170 -5.17 13.59 -0.81
C ILE A 170 -4.61 14.03 -2.17
N ARG A 171 -3.41 14.62 -2.21
CA ARG A 171 -2.78 15.07 -3.46
C ARG A 171 -2.47 13.91 -4.41
N PRO A 172 -1.72 12.86 -4.03
CA PRO A 172 -1.48 11.73 -4.94
C PRO A 172 -2.76 10.96 -5.27
N ALA A 173 -3.71 10.83 -4.35
CA ALA A 173 -5.01 10.23 -4.65
C ALA A 173 -5.75 11.01 -5.76
N SER A 174 -5.79 12.34 -5.67
CA SER A 174 -6.38 13.21 -6.69
C SER A 174 -5.66 13.12 -8.03
N TYR A 175 -4.33 13.11 -8.04
CA TYR A 175 -3.52 13.06 -9.27
C TYR A 175 -3.65 11.72 -10.00
N CYS A 176 -3.83 10.64 -9.25
CA CYS A 176 -3.96 9.29 -9.78
C CYS A 176 -5.42 8.83 -9.95
N GLY A 177 -6.41 9.64 -9.58
CA GLY A 177 -7.83 9.30 -9.73
C GLY A 177 -8.28 8.11 -8.87
N VAL A 178 -7.72 7.97 -7.67
CA VAL A 178 -8.06 6.90 -6.71
C VAL A 178 -8.67 7.47 -5.44
N PHE A 179 -9.33 6.64 -4.65
CA PHE A 179 -9.83 7.06 -3.34
C PHE A 179 -8.67 7.18 -2.35
N GLY A 180 -8.65 8.27 -1.60
CA GLY A 180 -7.69 8.50 -0.52
C GLY A 180 -8.38 9.14 0.67
N MET A 181 -8.10 8.64 1.87
CA MET A 181 -8.65 9.18 3.10
C MET A 181 -7.54 9.45 4.13
N LYS A 182 -7.51 10.66 4.64
CA LYS A 182 -6.76 11.00 5.85
C LYS A 182 -7.75 11.05 7.02
N PRO A 183 -7.76 10.06 7.91
CA PRO A 183 -8.64 10.07 9.07
C PRO A 183 -8.27 11.18 10.07
N SER A 184 -9.05 11.34 11.10
CA SER A 184 -8.78 12.28 12.19
C SER A 184 -7.43 11.97 12.85
N PHE A 185 -6.77 13.00 13.36
CA PHE A 185 -5.50 12.86 14.07
C PHE A 185 -5.64 11.87 15.23
N GLY A 186 -4.72 10.92 15.31
CA GLY A 186 -4.70 9.90 16.37
C GLY A 186 -5.62 8.69 16.16
N SER A 187 -6.42 8.64 15.08
CA SER A 187 -7.29 7.49 14.81
C SER A 187 -6.53 6.21 14.47
N ILE A 188 -5.36 6.36 13.85
CA ILE A 188 -4.44 5.25 13.54
C ILE A 188 -3.11 5.55 14.23
N SER A 189 -2.53 4.55 14.91
CA SER A 189 -1.23 4.66 15.57
C SER A 189 -0.14 5.09 14.58
N ARG A 190 0.73 5.97 15.03
CA ARG A 190 1.92 6.43 14.29
C ARG A 190 3.21 5.82 14.82
N ALA A 191 3.14 4.91 15.78
CA ALA A 191 4.33 4.22 16.30
C ALA A 191 4.97 3.39 15.18
N GLY A 192 6.27 3.58 14.96
CA GLY A 192 7.01 2.97 13.85
C GLY A 192 6.82 3.67 12.49
N VAL A 193 6.26 4.87 12.45
CA VAL A 193 6.15 5.71 11.24
C VAL A 193 7.13 6.87 11.37
N LEU A 194 7.86 7.20 10.27
CA LEU A 194 8.72 8.38 10.25
C LEU A 194 7.92 9.62 10.64
N GLN A 195 8.39 10.31 11.65
CA GLN A 195 7.78 11.56 12.11
C GLN A 195 8.41 12.77 11.40
N THR A 196 7.61 13.56 10.71
CA THR A 196 7.98 14.85 10.10
C THR A 196 7.36 16.03 10.86
N SER A 197 6.16 15.85 11.39
CA SER A 197 5.47 16.83 12.24
C SER A 197 4.74 16.14 13.37
N GLN A 198 5.00 16.55 14.60
CA GLN A 198 4.38 15.96 15.78
C GLN A 198 2.85 16.14 15.79
N THR A 199 2.35 17.26 15.29
CA THR A 199 0.95 17.67 15.39
C THR A 199 0.14 17.45 14.12
N LEU A 200 0.81 17.29 12.95
CA LEU A 200 0.12 17.22 11.66
C LEU A 200 0.15 15.81 11.03
N ASP A 201 1.19 15.02 11.33
CA ASP A 201 1.35 13.72 10.69
C ASP A 201 0.20 12.78 11.03
N GLN A 202 -0.34 12.14 10.01
CA GLN A 202 -1.36 11.11 10.15
C GLN A 202 -1.15 10.02 9.11
N VAL A 203 -1.39 8.79 9.51
CA VAL A 203 -1.53 7.67 8.57
C VAL A 203 -2.80 7.90 7.75
N GLY A 204 -2.73 7.57 6.48
CA GLY A 204 -3.88 7.61 5.59
C GLY A 204 -3.90 6.39 4.69
N VAL A 205 -5.04 6.16 4.09
CA VAL A 205 -5.35 4.97 3.32
C VAL A 205 -5.72 5.31 1.90
N PHE A 206 -5.43 4.38 0.99
CA PHE A 206 -5.78 4.46 -0.42
C PHE A 206 -6.51 3.21 -0.85
N ALA A 207 -7.48 3.35 -1.73
CA ALA A 207 -8.19 2.22 -2.30
C ALA A 207 -8.67 2.50 -3.72
N SER A 208 -8.94 1.44 -4.47
CA SER A 208 -9.57 1.50 -5.79
C SER A 208 -11.07 1.78 -5.71
N THR A 209 -11.68 1.56 -4.53
CA THR A 209 -13.12 1.78 -4.29
C THR A 209 -13.36 2.46 -2.94
N LEU A 210 -14.53 3.08 -2.77
CA LEU A 210 -14.91 3.66 -1.48
C LEU A 210 -15.12 2.58 -0.40
N THR A 211 -15.67 1.43 -0.79
CA THR A 211 -15.81 0.26 0.11
C THR A 211 -14.43 -0.21 0.60
N GLY A 212 -13.43 -0.23 -0.29
CA GLY A 212 -12.04 -0.56 0.06
C GLY A 212 -11.44 0.38 1.12
N ILE A 213 -11.77 1.68 1.09
CA ILE A 213 -11.37 2.63 2.16
C ILE A 213 -11.92 2.19 3.52
N GLY A 214 -13.16 1.73 3.56
CA GLY A 214 -13.82 1.31 4.82
C GLY A 214 -13.31 -0.02 5.39
N ARG A 215 -12.48 -0.76 4.63
CA ARG A 215 -11.87 -2.02 5.09
C ARG A 215 -10.51 -1.84 5.75
N LEU A 216 -9.85 -0.70 5.52
CA LEU A 216 -8.57 -0.30 6.11
C LEU A 216 -8.79 0.57 7.36
#